data_b1e31528454b63e08397c8505ed80216
#
_entry.id   b1e31528454b63e08397c8505ed80216
#
_cell.length_a   1.000
_cell.length_b   1.000
_cell.length_c   1.000
_cell.angle_alpha   90.00
_cell.angle_beta   90.00
_cell.angle_gamma   90.00
#
_symmetry.space_group_name_H-M   'P 1'
#
loop_
_entity.id
_entity.type
_entity.pdbx_description
1 polymer ?
#
loop_
_entity_poly.entity_id
_entity_poly.type
_entity_poly.pdbx_seq_one_letter_code
_entity_poly.pdbx_strand_id
1 'polypeptide(L)'
;STLEGEMLLGDPDACITSGRIFIGTSPEIMDGAVNPGDIVLVSNRYEVQMCAIDCGAGAIVVCCGSAVPRTILARAQEKGCIVITTPFDTYAAARLISTAAPVRHFMRSKNLLEFSVNTAVEDARKVMANVRHRYFPILDANGKYCGVISRRNLLNVHRKQVIMVDHNERGQAVDGLEQA
;
A
#
# COMPACT_ATOMS: atom_id res chain seq x y z
N SER A 1 -5.77 -13.75 -9.93
CA SER A 1 -6.05 -13.74 -8.48
C SER A 1 -4.79 -14.14 -7.72
N THR A 2 -4.40 -13.38 -6.72
CA THR A 2 -3.20 -13.64 -5.89
C THR A 2 -3.31 -14.97 -5.12
N LEU A 3 -4.53 -15.40 -4.82
CA LEU A 3 -4.81 -16.64 -4.07
C LEU A 3 -4.96 -17.89 -4.95
N GLU A 4 -4.89 -17.74 -6.28
CA GLU A 4 -5.20 -18.85 -7.23
C GLU A 4 -6.49 -19.60 -6.86
N GLY A 5 -7.41 -18.88 -6.21
CA GLY A 5 -8.63 -19.44 -5.64
C GLY A 5 -9.87 -19.06 -6.43
N GLU A 6 -10.96 -19.68 -6.03
CA GLU A 6 -12.30 -19.45 -6.56
C GLU A 6 -13.16 -18.75 -5.51
N MET A 7 -13.89 -17.71 -5.93
CA MET A 7 -14.90 -17.09 -5.10
C MET A 7 -16.21 -17.90 -5.24
N LEU A 8 -16.61 -18.53 -4.16
CA LEU A 8 -17.85 -19.31 -4.13
C LEU A 8 -19.07 -18.48 -3.79
N LEU A 9 -18.88 -17.41 -3.02
CA LEU A 9 -19.93 -16.48 -2.61
C LEU A 9 -19.34 -15.09 -2.40
N GLY A 10 -20.05 -14.06 -2.84
CA GLY A 10 -19.70 -12.65 -2.65
C GLY A 10 -19.70 -11.87 -3.95
N ASP A 11 -19.45 -10.58 -3.84
CA ASP A 11 -19.27 -9.67 -4.98
C ASP A 11 -17.77 -9.62 -5.35
N PRO A 12 -17.38 -9.92 -6.59
CA PRO A 12 -16.00 -9.82 -7.06
C PRO A 12 -15.37 -8.43 -6.88
N ASP A 13 -16.19 -7.39 -6.89
CA ASP A 13 -15.76 -6.00 -6.72
C ASP A 13 -15.80 -5.53 -5.26
N ALA A 14 -16.25 -6.38 -4.34
CA ALA A 14 -16.27 -6.06 -2.93
C ALA A 14 -14.85 -5.85 -2.40
N CYS A 15 -14.67 -4.80 -1.60
CA CYS A 15 -13.41 -4.48 -0.97
C CYS A 15 -13.55 -4.50 0.55
N ILE A 16 -12.82 -5.40 1.19
CA ILE A 16 -12.70 -5.42 2.65
C ILE A 16 -11.62 -4.38 3.02
N THR A 17 -12.07 -3.22 3.51
CA THR A 17 -11.20 -2.07 3.82
C THR A 17 -10.73 -2.05 5.27
N SER A 18 -11.34 -2.85 6.13
CA SER A 18 -11.02 -2.96 7.56
C SER A 18 -11.10 -4.43 7.97
N GLY A 19 -10.43 -4.78 9.03
CA GLY A 19 -10.36 -6.14 9.51
C GLY A 19 -8.93 -6.69 9.49
N ARG A 20 -8.73 -7.71 10.29
CA ARG A 20 -7.44 -8.39 10.43
C ARG A 20 -7.49 -9.71 9.67
N ILE A 21 -6.32 -10.27 9.41
CA ILE A 21 -6.21 -11.68 9.01
C ILE A 21 -6.17 -12.51 10.29
N PHE A 22 -7.12 -13.43 10.42
CA PHE A 22 -7.24 -14.34 11.56
C PHE A 22 -7.11 -15.78 11.07
N ILE A 23 -6.28 -16.57 11.71
CA ILE A 23 -6.18 -18.00 11.40
C ILE A 23 -7.16 -18.74 12.29
N GLY A 24 -8.11 -19.41 11.68
CA GLY A 24 -9.15 -20.17 12.38
C GLY A 24 -8.57 -21.27 13.25
N THR A 25 -9.02 -21.30 14.50
CA THR A 25 -8.63 -22.27 15.52
C THR A 25 -9.88 -23.02 16.01
N SER A 26 -9.94 -23.40 17.28
CA SER A 26 -11.15 -23.96 17.84
C SER A 26 -12.22 -22.88 18.07
N PRO A 27 -13.51 -23.21 17.98
CA PRO A 27 -14.61 -22.26 18.18
C PRO A 27 -14.51 -21.50 19.50
N GLU A 28 -14.07 -22.16 20.58
CA GLU A 28 -13.97 -21.58 21.91
C GLU A 28 -12.93 -20.43 21.97
N ILE A 29 -11.89 -20.51 21.14
CA ILE A 29 -10.86 -19.46 21.04
C ILE A 29 -11.31 -18.35 20.10
N MET A 30 -12.08 -18.71 19.07
CA MET A 30 -12.55 -17.76 18.06
C MET A 30 -13.66 -16.86 18.59
N ASP A 31 -14.48 -17.41 19.50
CA ASP A 31 -15.55 -16.63 20.13
C ASP A 31 -14.96 -15.46 20.94
N GLY A 32 -15.35 -14.26 20.58
CA GLY A 32 -14.82 -13.03 21.13
C GLY A 32 -13.42 -12.57 20.63
N ALA A 33 -12.71 -13.42 19.86
CA ALA A 33 -11.43 -13.08 19.25
C ALA A 33 -11.53 -12.58 17.80
N VAL A 34 -12.49 -13.13 17.05
CA VAL A 34 -12.81 -12.70 15.68
C VAL A 34 -13.69 -11.46 15.75
N ASN A 35 -13.28 -10.40 15.04
CA ASN A 35 -14.07 -9.18 14.98
C ASN A 35 -14.86 -9.08 13.67
N PRO A 36 -15.95 -8.33 13.66
CA PRO A 36 -16.69 -8.05 12.43
C PRO A 36 -15.77 -7.47 11.36
N GLY A 37 -15.85 -8.05 10.16
CA GLY A 37 -15.01 -7.63 9.01
C GLY A 37 -13.63 -8.29 8.94
N ASP A 38 -13.23 -9.12 9.90
CA ASP A 38 -11.98 -9.88 9.81
C ASP A 38 -12.03 -10.87 8.62
N ILE A 39 -10.86 -11.16 8.04
CA ILE A 39 -10.68 -12.22 7.05
C ILE A 39 -10.17 -13.45 7.80
N VAL A 40 -10.98 -14.49 7.87
CA VAL A 40 -10.66 -15.71 8.63
C VAL A 40 -10.23 -16.84 7.69
N LEU A 41 -8.99 -17.30 7.86
CA LEU A 41 -8.48 -18.45 7.13
C LEU A 41 -8.86 -19.72 7.88
N VAL A 42 -9.52 -20.62 7.18
CA VAL A 42 -10.06 -21.87 7.75
C VAL A 42 -9.65 -23.05 6.87
N SER A 43 -9.75 -24.24 7.42
CA SER A 43 -9.58 -25.51 6.67
C SER A 43 -10.92 -26.21 6.51
N ASN A 44 -10.92 -27.53 6.39
CA ASN A 44 -12.09 -28.38 6.16
C ASN A 44 -12.98 -28.59 7.39
N ARG A 45 -12.68 -28.00 8.55
CA ARG A 45 -13.48 -28.19 9.77
C ARG A 45 -14.76 -27.36 9.72
N TYR A 46 -15.89 -28.04 9.65
CA TYR A 46 -17.21 -27.41 9.52
C TYR A 46 -17.53 -26.44 10.65
N GLU A 47 -17.28 -26.86 11.91
CA GLU A 47 -17.57 -26.05 13.09
C GLU A 47 -16.73 -24.75 13.13
N VAL A 48 -15.50 -24.78 12.60
CA VAL A 48 -14.64 -23.61 12.51
C VAL A 48 -15.11 -22.63 11.45
N GLN A 49 -15.53 -23.16 10.29
CA GLN A 49 -16.13 -22.36 9.22
C GLN A 49 -17.42 -21.67 9.69
N MET A 50 -18.29 -22.43 10.35
CA MET A 50 -19.56 -21.91 10.89
C MET A 50 -19.32 -20.84 11.94
N CYS A 51 -18.43 -21.10 12.91
CA CYS A 51 -18.05 -20.14 13.97
C CYS A 51 -17.49 -18.84 13.39
N ALA A 52 -16.60 -18.91 12.41
CA ALA A 52 -16.06 -17.73 11.76
C ALA A 52 -17.16 -16.82 11.17
N ILE A 53 -18.13 -17.43 10.49
CA ILE A 53 -19.26 -16.72 9.90
C ILE A 53 -20.14 -16.11 10.99
N ASP A 54 -20.43 -16.88 12.05
CA ASP A 54 -21.30 -16.42 13.14
C ASP A 54 -20.69 -15.31 13.97
N CYS A 55 -19.36 -15.27 14.12
CA CYS A 55 -18.62 -14.18 14.73
C CYS A 55 -18.61 -12.90 13.85
N GLY A 56 -19.16 -12.95 12.63
CA GLY A 56 -19.25 -11.76 11.77
C GLY A 56 -18.03 -11.53 10.89
N ALA A 57 -17.26 -12.59 10.56
CA ALA A 57 -16.17 -12.46 9.59
C ALA A 57 -16.66 -11.81 8.30
N GLY A 58 -15.92 -10.86 7.76
CA GLY A 58 -16.21 -10.25 6.46
C GLY A 58 -15.93 -11.20 5.30
N ALA A 59 -14.95 -12.09 5.48
CA ALA A 59 -14.68 -13.18 4.55
C ALA A 59 -14.12 -14.40 5.28
N ILE A 60 -14.44 -15.58 4.77
CA ILE A 60 -13.70 -16.81 5.08
C ILE A 60 -12.91 -17.25 3.85
N VAL A 61 -11.67 -17.68 4.06
CA VAL A 61 -10.81 -18.26 3.03
C VAL A 61 -10.57 -19.71 3.40
N VAL A 62 -11.17 -20.62 2.65
CA VAL A 62 -11.07 -22.06 2.87
C VAL A 62 -9.84 -22.59 2.15
N CYS A 63 -8.84 -22.97 2.93
CA CYS A 63 -7.51 -23.36 2.47
C CYS A 63 -7.41 -24.85 2.08
N CYS A 64 -6.28 -25.21 1.44
CA CYS A 64 -5.95 -26.59 1.05
C CYS A 64 -6.91 -27.21 0.05
N GLY A 65 -7.57 -26.42 -0.79
CA GLY A 65 -8.52 -26.95 -1.78
C GLY A 65 -9.73 -27.67 -1.19
N SER A 66 -10.07 -27.40 0.06
CA SER A 66 -11.17 -28.09 0.76
C SER A 66 -12.52 -27.68 0.21
N ALA A 67 -13.42 -28.63 0.08
CA ALA A 67 -14.80 -28.38 -0.35
C ALA A 67 -15.59 -27.63 0.74
N VAL A 68 -16.47 -26.73 0.30
CA VAL A 68 -17.34 -25.96 1.19
C VAL A 68 -18.77 -26.52 1.14
N PRO A 69 -19.34 -26.99 2.26
CA PRO A 69 -20.70 -27.48 2.31
C PRO A 69 -21.72 -26.39 1.95
N ARG A 70 -22.83 -26.81 1.32
CA ARG A 70 -23.92 -25.87 0.97
C ARG A 70 -24.51 -25.15 2.19
N THR A 71 -24.53 -25.80 3.34
CA THR A 71 -24.98 -25.17 4.61
C THR A 71 -24.09 -23.99 5.05
N ILE A 72 -22.80 -24.11 4.82
CA ILE A 72 -21.83 -23.00 5.07
C ILE A 72 -22.11 -21.85 4.12
N LEU A 73 -22.30 -22.13 2.82
CA LEU A 73 -22.61 -21.09 1.83
C LEU A 73 -23.94 -20.39 2.15
N ALA A 74 -24.98 -21.15 2.54
CA ALA A 74 -26.24 -20.55 2.94
C ALA A 74 -26.09 -19.64 4.16
N ARG A 75 -25.34 -20.08 5.19
CA ARG A 75 -25.09 -19.26 6.37
C ARG A 75 -24.26 -18.02 6.06
N ALA A 76 -23.24 -18.17 5.23
CA ALA A 76 -22.42 -17.05 4.77
C ALA A 76 -23.25 -16.00 4.01
N GLN A 77 -24.18 -16.46 3.17
CA GLN A 77 -25.10 -15.58 2.44
C GLN A 77 -26.03 -14.80 3.39
N GLU A 78 -26.57 -15.45 4.40
CA GLU A 78 -27.41 -14.78 5.43
C GLU A 78 -26.63 -13.68 6.18
N LYS A 79 -25.35 -13.92 6.44
CA LYS A 79 -24.47 -13.01 7.20
C LYS A 79 -23.72 -12.00 6.34
N GLY A 80 -23.82 -12.08 5.01
CA GLY A 80 -23.07 -11.22 4.09
C GLY A 80 -21.56 -11.50 4.10
N CYS A 81 -21.17 -12.73 4.47
CA CYS A 81 -19.76 -13.15 4.52
C CYS A 81 -19.32 -13.67 3.16
N ILE A 82 -18.18 -13.16 2.67
CA ILE A 82 -17.57 -13.63 1.42
C ILE A 82 -16.92 -15.01 1.66
N VAL A 83 -17.07 -15.92 0.70
CA VAL A 83 -16.45 -17.25 0.76
C VAL A 83 -15.53 -17.46 -0.43
N ILE A 84 -14.27 -17.72 -0.15
CA ILE A 84 -13.22 -17.97 -1.15
C ILE A 84 -12.57 -19.31 -0.83
N THR A 85 -12.26 -20.11 -1.83
CA THR A 85 -11.40 -21.30 -1.70
C THR A 85 -10.04 -21.03 -2.29
N THR A 86 -9.00 -21.67 -1.76
CA THR A 86 -7.64 -21.61 -2.30
C THR A 86 -6.93 -22.95 -2.15
N PRO A 87 -6.09 -23.35 -3.11
CA PRO A 87 -5.27 -24.56 -2.97
C PRO A 87 -4.14 -24.40 -1.93
N PHE A 88 -3.79 -23.16 -1.58
CA PHE A 88 -2.74 -22.90 -0.63
C PHE A 88 -3.13 -23.29 0.82
N ASP A 89 -2.10 -23.56 1.62
CA ASP A 89 -2.27 -23.70 3.06
C ASP A 89 -2.53 -22.34 3.74
N THR A 90 -2.89 -22.38 5.02
CA THR A 90 -3.23 -21.16 5.79
C THR A 90 -2.09 -20.17 5.90
N TYR A 91 -0.84 -20.64 6.02
CA TYR A 91 0.32 -19.75 6.11
C TYR A 91 0.59 -19.04 4.78
N ALA A 92 0.60 -19.80 3.68
CA ALA A 92 0.80 -19.24 2.35
C ALA A 92 -0.32 -18.25 1.99
N ALA A 93 -1.57 -18.61 2.27
CA ALA A 93 -2.71 -17.73 2.04
C ALA A 93 -2.63 -16.44 2.87
N ALA A 94 -2.31 -16.54 4.17
CA ALA A 94 -2.13 -15.38 5.05
C ALA A 94 -1.06 -14.42 4.52
N ARG A 95 0.08 -14.96 4.10
CA ARG A 95 1.19 -14.19 3.54
C ARG A 95 0.78 -13.49 2.24
N LEU A 96 0.12 -14.21 1.33
CA LEU A 96 -0.32 -13.64 0.06
C LEU A 96 -1.34 -12.53 0.25
N ILE A 97 -2.31 -12.69 1.15
CA ILE A 97 -3.29 -11.64 1.46
C ILE A 97 -2.59 -10.42 2.07
N SER A 98 -1.66 -10.64 3.02
CA SER A 98 -0.92 -9.54 3.67
C SER A 98 -0.12 -8.71 2.67
N THR A 99 0.44 -9.35 1.64
CA THR A 99 1.23 -8.67 0.61
C THR A 99 0.41 -8.12 -0.56
N ALA A 100 -0.84 -8.52 -0.68
CA ALA A 100 -1.75 -8.06 -1.74
C ALA A 100 -2.37 -6.68 -1.47
N ALA A 101 -2.19 -6.13 -0.26
CA ALA A 101 -2.74 -4.83 0.08
C ALA A 101 -2.15 -3.73 -0.85
N PRO A 102 -2.99 -2.96 -1.54
CA PRO A 102 -2.51 -1.90 -2.43
C PRO A 102 -1.71 -0.84 -1.68
N VAL A 103 -0.67 -0.31 -2.32
CA VAL A 103 0.20 0.74 -1.76
C VAL A 103 -0.59 1.95 -1.25
N ARG A 104 -1.76 2.23 -1.83
CA ARG A 104 -2.66 3.31 -1.38
C ARG A 104 -3.06 3.23 0.09
N HIS A 105 -3.07 2.02 0.70
CA HIS A 105 -3.38 1.84 2.13
C HIS A 105 -2.23 2.25 3.04
N PHE A 106 -1.01 2.29 2.51
CA PHE A 106 0.21 2.63 3.24
C PHE A 106 0.76 4.00 2.87
N MET A 107 0.34 4.57 1.74
CA MET A 107 0.81 5.88 1.32
C MET A 107 0.27 6.98 2.24
N ARG A 108 1.10 7.98 2.47
CA ARG A 108 0.65 9.24 3.05
C ARG A 108 0.07 10.10 1.93
N SER A 109 -1.17 10.53 2.09
CA SER A 109 -1.88 11.40 1.14
C SER A 109 -2.22 12.78 1.71
N LYS A 110 -1.99 12.98 3.02
CA LYS A 110 -2.26 14.24 3.71
C LYS A 110 -0.97 14.82 4.27
N ASN A 111 -0.87 16.14 4.27
CA ASN A 111 0.29 16.89 4.79
C ASN A 111 1.61 16.44 4.14
N LEU A 112 1.58 16.18 2.84
CA LEU A 112 2.80 15.94 2.08
C LEU A 112 3.58 17.25 2.00
N LEU A 113 4.88 17.19 2.34
CA LEU A 113 5.79 18.28 2.06
C LEU A 113 6.22 18.15 0.61
N GLU A 114 5.82 19.11 -0.19
CA GLU A 114 6.07 19.19 -1.62
C GLU A 114 6.74 20.49 -1.98
N PHE A 115 7.40 20.53 -3.12
CA PHE A 115 8.01 21.76 -3.66
C PHE A 115 7.44 22.05 -5.05
N SER A 116 7.36 23.33 -5.37
CA SER A 116 7.12 23.77 -6.74
C SER A 116 8.38 23.60 -7.59
N VAL A 117 8.24 23.39 -8.89
CA VAL A 117 9.36 23.39 -9.85
C VAL A 117 10.18 24.70 -9.78
N ASN A 118 9.56 25.79 -9.32
CA ASN A 118 10.18 27.12 -9.20
C ASN A 118 10.72 27.39 -7.78
N THR A 119 10.66 26.44 -6.85
CA THR A 119 11.19 26.64 -5.50
C THR A 119 12.70 26.81 -5.54
N ALA A 120 13.21 27.89 -4.94
CA ALA A 120 14.64 28.12 -4.85
C ALA A 120 15.33 27.01 -4.04
N VAL A 121 16.50 26.58 -4.49
CA VAL A 121 17.27 25.49 -3.86
C VAL A 121 17.53 25.76 -2.38
N GLU A 122 17.82 27.01 -2.03
CA GLU A 122 18.12 27.39 -0.65
C GLU A 122 16.89 27.27 0.27
N ASP A 123 15.70 27.61 -0.23
CA ASP A 123 14.46 27.46 0.54
C ASP A 123 14.08 25.97 0.69
N ALA A 124 14.26 25.16 -0.36
CA ALA A 124 14.11 23.74 -0.26
C ALA A 124 15.05 23.13 0.80
N ARG A 125 16.31 23.59 0.87
CA ARG A 125 17.30 23.18 1.89
C ARG A 125 16.84 23.50 3.30
N LYS A 126 16.35 24.72 3.54
CA LYS A 126 15.85 25.14 4.85
C LYS A 126 14.71 24.24 5.34
N VAL A 127 13.75 23.95 4.45
CA VAL A 127 12.64 23.05 4.78
C VAL A 127 13.14 21.63 5.05
N MET A 128 14.02 21.12 4.18
CA MET A 128 14.57 19.78 4.33
C MET A 128 15.40 19.61 5.60
N ALA A 129 16.09 20.66 6.08
CA ALA A 129 16.89 20.61 7.31
C ALA A 129 16.02 20.32 8.55
N ASN A 130 14.78 20.79 8.57
CA ASN A 130 13.88 20.71 9.70
C ASN A 130 12.98 19.47 9.73
N VAL A 131 13.06 18.60 8.72
CA VAL A 131 12.19 17.43 8.60
C VAL A 131 12.98 16.15 8.36
N ARG A 132 12.42 15.00 8.73
CA ARG A 132 13.09 13.71 8.55
C ARG A 132 12.74 12.98 7.24
N HIS A 133 12.03 13.63 6.33
CA HIS A 133 11.68 13.05 5.04
C HIS A 133 12.92 12.90 4.15
N ARG A 134 12.97 11.84 3.37
CA ARG A 134 14.08 11.57 2.44
C ARG A 134 13.79 12.08 1.03
N TYR A 135 12.51 12.04 0.63
CA TYR A 135 12.05 12.36 -0.71
C TYR A 135 10.90 13.35 -0.63
N PHE A 136 10.87 14.28 -1.57
CA PHE A 136 9.88 15.34 -1.64
C PHE A 136 9.37 15.42 -3.07
N PRO A 137 8.04 15.27 -3.31
CA PRO A 137 7.48 15.46 -4.63
C PRO A 137 7.62 16.90 -5.09
N ILE A 138 7.77 17.06 -6.40
CA ILE A 138 7.80 18.35 -7.08
C ILE A 138 6.57 18.45 -7.96
N LEU A 139 5.85 19.56 -7.82
CA LEU A 139 4.64 19.86 -8.57
C LEU A 139 4.84 21.08 -9.46
N ASP A 140 4.14 21.11 -10.60
CA ASP A 140 4.03 22.31 -11.45
C ASP A 140 3.00 23.31 -10.90
N ALA A 141 2.81 24.40 -11.63
CA ALA A 141 1.85 25.45 -11.27
C ALA A 141 0.38 24.95 -11.21
N ASN A 142 0.08 23.83 -11.86
CA ASN A 142 -1.25 23.22 -11.90
C ASN A 142 -1.42 22.13 -10.83
N GLY A 143 -0.42 21.91 -9.97
CA GLY A 143 -0.43 20.84 -8.97
C GLY A 143 -0.13 19.46 -9.54
N LYS A 144 0.35 19.35 -10.79
CA LYS A 144 0.69 18.08 -11.42
C LYS A 144 2.09 17.65 -11.00
N TYR A 145 2.22 16.37 -10.70
CA TYR A 145 3.51 15.76 -10.35
C TYR A 145 4.51 15.84 -11.51
N CYS A 146 5.69 16.41 -11.23
CA CYS A 146 6.79 16.58 -12.18
C CYS A 146 8.00 15.69 -11.85
N GLY A 147 8.16 15.32 -10.60
CA GLY A 147 9.31 14.54 -10.19
C GLY A 147 9.50 14.50 -8.67
N VAL A 148 10.63 14.00 -8.25
CA VAL A 148 10.99 13.89 -6.83
C VAL A 148 12.39 14.45 -6.60
N ILE A 149 12.59 15.15 -5.50
CA ILE A 149 13.90 15.62 -5.06
C ILE A 149 14.26 15.03 -3.71
N SER A 150 15.54 14.77 -3.50
CA SER A 150 16.10 14.32 -2.23
C SER A 150 17.20 15.27 -1.75
N ARG A 151 17.59 15.18 -0.48
CA ARG A 151 18.75 15.93 0.04
C ARG A 151 20.02 15.66 -0.75
N ARG A 152 20.20 14.42 -1.22
CA ARG A 152 21.38 14.01 -2.00
C ARG A 152 21.46 14.78 -3.32
N ASN A 153 20.32 15.03 -3.98
CA ASN A 153 20.31 15.81 -5.21
C ASN A 153 20.78 17.25 -4.96
N LEU A 154 20.42 17.86 -3.82
CA LEU A 154 20.82 19.22 -3.47
C LEU A 154 22.29 19.34 -3.05
N LEU A 155 22.90 18.27 -2.53
CA LEU A 155 24.33 18.28 -2.22
C LEU A 155 25.21 18.37 -3.47
N ASN A 156 24.74 17.87 -4.59
CA ASN A 156 25.47 17.90 -5.86
C ASN A 156 25.36 19.25 -6.59
N VAL A 157 24.48 20.16 -6.18
CA VAL A 157 24.32 21.48 -6.79
C VAL A 157 25.56 22.33 -6.57
N HIS A 158 26.32 22.16 -5.49
CA HIS A 158 27.60 22.84 -5.25
C HIS A 158 28.74 22.42 -6.19
N ARG A 159 28.57 21.35 -6.97
CA ARG A 159 29.57 20.91 -7.97
C ARG A 159 29.35 21.53 -9.33
N LYS A 160 28.24 22.20 -9.59
CA LYS A 160 28.10 23.03 -10.78
C LYS A 160 28.86 24.34 -10.52
N GLN A 161 30.00 24.48 -11.16
CA GLN A 161 30.77 25.71 -11.12
C GLN A 161 29.89 26.88 -11.58
N VAL A 162 29.83 27.92 -10.77
CA VAL A 162 29.28 29.21 -11.20
C VAL A 162 30.27 29.75 -12.20
N ILE A 163 29.94 29.72 -13.46
CA ILE A 163 30.73 30.39 -14.49
C ILE A 163 30.41 31.87 -14.36
N MET A 164 31.33 32.64 -13.81
CA MET A 164 31.26 34.10 -13.89
C MET A 164 31.71 34.47 -15.30
N VAL A 165 30.79 35.04 -16.07
CA VAL A 165 31.14 35.69 -17.34
C VAL A 165 31.75 37.04 -16.97
N ASP A 166 33.05 37.11 -17.06
CA ASP A 166 33.76 38.39 -16.90
C ASP A 166 33.75 39.11 -18.27
N HIS A 167 33.12 40.27 -18.29
CA HIS A 167 33.21 41.16 -19.45
C HIS A 167 34.51 41.96 -19.32
N ASN A 168 35.49 41.63 -20.17
CA ASN A 168 36.66 42.47 -20.24
C ASN A 168 36.28 43.82 -20.83
N GLU A 169 37.10 44.84 -20.58
CA GLU A 169 36.88 46.22 -20.99
C GLU A 169 36.71 46.44 -22.51
N ARG A 170 36.81 45.37 -23.32
CA ARG A 170 36.63 45.40 -24.79
C ARG A 170 35.32 44.79 -25.26
N GLY A 171 34.40 44.39 -24.36
CA GLY A 171 33.05 43.92 -24.72
C GLY A 171 33.01 42.56 -25.42
N GLN A 172 34.07 41.75 -25.36
CA GLN A 172 34.05 40.37 -25.84
C GLN A 172 33.75 39.43 -24.69
N ALA A 173 32.65 38.68 -24.84
CA ALA A 173 32.34 37.57 -23.94
C ALA A 173 33.34 36.45 -24.18
N VAL A 174 34.05 36.04 -23.15
CA VAL A 174 34.81 34.78 -23.18
C VAL A 174 33.91 33.65 -22.74
N ASP A 175 33.43 32.88 -23.69
CA ASP A 175 32.76 31.61 -23.42
C ASP A 175 33.73 30.62 -22.78
N GLY A 176 33.68 30.50 -21.47
CA GLY A 176 34.30 29.40 -20.75
C GLY A 176 33.36 28.22 -20.72
N LEU A 177 33.52 27.34 -21.64
CA LEU A 177 32.87 26.03 -21.68
C LEU A 177 33.36 25.18 -20.51
N GLU A 178 32.37 24.66 -19.66
CA GLU A 178 31.65 23.42 -19.84
C GLU A 178 32.44 22.14 -19.72
N GLN A 179 31.80 21.22 -19.10
CA GLN A 179 31.75 19.75 -19.19
C GLN A 179 32.22 19.07 -17.90
N ALA A 180 31.47 18.18 -17.36
CA ALA A 180 30.55 17.13 -17.75
C ALA A 180 29.65 16.74 -16.58
#